data_5db502a367b0e346fedec6cc1f289da2
#
_entry.id   5db502a367b0e346fedec6cc1f289da2
#
_cell.length_a   1.000
_cell.length_b   1.000
_cell.length_c   1.000
_cell.angle_alpha   90.00
_cell.angle_beta   90.00
_cell.angle_gamma   90.00
#
_symmetry.space_group_name_H-M   'P 1'
#
loop_
_entity.id
_entity.type
_entity.pdbx_description
1 polymer ?
#
loop_
_entity_poly.entity_id
_entity_poly.type
_entity_poly.pdbx_seq_one_letter_code
_entity_poly.pdbx_strand_id
1 'polypeptide(L)'
;MTSTTKIAAQLAPQRSTQYSNLARDLAEAELLASPLAPTLQDVSLGSIAGQDYLQFAVQGPLTGEHIRLLAGMAMLGGIFELFDSIGDVSGPLLRPIPAACPAFVPQDMAATRRYKGKTNETFTHFLCNMAKYASDFGREEWAALDVVDPLCGGGTTLFSALSLGADVAGIDVDRTDIESTATFITQYCRENRIPLASKEERLRKLGARRWLFQIGKDDVRRCMLVLGDAGRAPELLAGFGRPHLIVTDLPYGIQHSAPLQGLLGDCLPGWAEMLLPGGAIAFSWDSTRLGREAMMALVGKVATFEIVDRPPYDRLAHRVDRVIKRRDVLVARRR
;
A
#
# COMPACT_ATOMS: atom_id res chain seq x y z
N MET A 1 -33.95 16.15 -9.35
CA MET A 1 -33.28 14.83 -9.35
C MET A 1 -31.79 15.11 -9.44
N THR A 2 -31.02 14.73 -8.43
CA THR A 2 -29.54 14.81 -8.49
C THR A 2 -29.06 13.89 -9.60
N SER A 3 -28.36 14.43 -10.59
CA SER A 3 -27.80 13.63 -11.68
C SER A 3 -26.82 12.63 -11.10
N THR A 4 -26.84 11.41 -11.59
CA THR A 4 -25.94 10.34 -11.16
C THR A 4 -25.05 9.98 -12.33
N THR A 5 -23.74 9.87 -12.11
CA THR A 5 -22.79 9.47 -13.13
C THR A 5 -22.43 7.99 -12.94
N LYS A 6 -22.76 7.13 -13.91
CA LYS A 6 -22.40 5.70 -13.88
C LYS A 6 -20.96 5.52 -14.35
N ILE A 7 -20.21 4.72 -13.63
CA ILE A 7 -18.78 4.44 -13.87
C ILE A 7 -18.58 2.93 -14.07
N ALA A 8 -17.75 2.60 -15.04
CA ALA A 8 -17.14 1.27 -15.18
C ALA A 8 -15.63 1.43 -15.05
N ALA A 9 -15.06 0.96 -13.95
CA ALA A 9 -13.62 0.94 -13.73
C ALA A 9 -13.08 -0.46 -14.06
N GLN A 10 -12.23 -0.57 -15.07
CA GLN A 10 -11.62 -1.84 -15.45
C GLN A 10 -10.73 -2.35 -14.32
N LEU A 11 -10.82 -3.63 -13.99
CA LEU A 11 -9.93 -4.21 -13.01
C LEU A 11 -8.48 -4.21 -13.50
N ALA A 12 -7.54 -3.88 -12.60
CA ALA A 12 -6.12 -3.84 -12.94
C ALA A 12 -5.63 -5.21 -13.41
N PRO A 13 -5.00 -5.30 -14.59
CA PRO A 13 -4.49 -6.55 -15.12
C PRO A 13 -3.34 -7.07 -14.25
N GLN A 14 -3.37 -8.36 -13.93
CA GLN A 14 -2.33 -9.01 -13.14
C GLN A 14 -1.32 -9.69 -14.06
N ARG A 15 -0.04 -9.39 -13.89
CA ARG A 15 1.05 -9.97 -14.68
C ARG A 15 1.36 -11.43 -14.33
N SER A 16 0.97 -11.87 -13.13
CA SER A 16 1.24 -13.20 -12.63
C SER A 16 -0.05 -14.01 -12.48
N THR A 17 -0.05 -15.24 -12.94
CA THR A 17 -1.16 -16.19 -12.75
C THR A 17 -1.48 -16.47 -11.29
N GLN A 18 -0.49 -16.30 -10.39
CA GLN A 18 -0.68 -16.45 -8.94
C GLN A 18 -1.62 -15.41 -8.34
N TYR A 19 -1.74 -14.26 -8.99
CA TYR A 19 -2.52 -13.12 -8.54
C TYR A 19 -3.68 -12.80 -9.49
N SER A 20 -4.06 -13.75 -10.37
CA SER A 20 -5.08 -13.50 -11.41
C SER A 20 -6.40 -12.96 -10.85
N ASN A 21 -6.78 -13.35 -9.65
CA ASN A 21 -8.02 -12.92 -9.00
C ASN A 21 -7.84 -11.76 -8.03
N LEU A 22 -6.62 -11.27 -7.82
CA LEU A 22 -6.35 -10.27 -6.78
C LEU A 22 -7.23 -9.02 -6.90
N ALA A 23 -7.29 -8.43 -8.10
CA ALA A 23 -8.11 -7.25 -8.33
C ALA A 23 -9.61 -7.55 -8.19
N ARG A 24 -10.05 -8.73 -8.63
CA ARG A 24 -11.45 -9.17 -8.47
C ARG A 24 -11.85 -9.33 -7.00
N ASP A 25 -10.94 -9.85 -6.17
CA ASP A 25 -11.21 -10.09 -4.76
C ASP A 25 -11.17 -8.81 -3.91
N LEU A 26 -10.37 -7.79 -4.31
CA LEU A 26 -10.06 -6.64 -3.46
C LEU A 26 -10.52 -5.27 -4.00
N ALA A 27 -10.91 -5.14 -5.28
CA ALA A 27 -11.25 -3.83 -5.87
C ALA A 27 -12.45 -3.17 -5.20
N GLU A 28 -13.50 -3.94 -4.89
CA GLU A 28 -14.67 -3.42 -4.18
C GLU A 28 -14.30 -2.92 -2.78
N ALA A 29 -13.50 -3.69 -2.06
CA ALA A 29 -13.04 -3.31 -0.72
C ALA A 29 -12.18 -2.04 -0.75
N GLU A 30 -11.28 -1.90 -1.73
CA GLU A 30 -10.47 -0.69 -1.90
C GLU A 30 -11.34 0.54 -2.18
N LEU A 31 -12.32 0.42 -3.10
CA LEU A 31 -13.25 1.49 -3.43
C LEU A 31 -14.08 1.91 -2.21
N LEU A 32 -14.65 0.95 -1.48
CA LEU A 32 -15.50 1.20 -0.32
C LEU A 32 -14.73 1.69 0.92
N ALA A 33 -13.42 1.43 1.01
CA ALA A 33 -12.55 2.00 2.04
C ALA A 33 -12.16 3.45 1.74
N SER A 34 -12.23 3.87 0.49
CA SER A 34 -11.75 5.18 0.04
C SER A 34 -12.64 6.33 0.54
N PRO A 35 -12.11 7.57 0.52
CA PRO A 35 -12.91 8.77 0.80
C PRO A 35 -14.11 8.98 -0.14
N LEU A 36 -14.22 8.21 -1.23
CA LEU A 36 -15.37 8.24 -2.15
C LEU A 36 -16.58 7.50 -1.61
N ALA A 37 -16.42 6.55 -0.68
CA ALA A 37 -17.47 5.66 -0.22
C ALA A 37 -18.83 6.35 0.09
N PRO A 38 -18.88 7.54 0.74
CA PRO A 38 -20.14 8.21 1.02
C PRO A 38 -20.92 8.68 -0.22
N THR A 39 -20.26 8.78 -1.39
CA THR A 39 -20.87 9.27 -2.64
C THR A 39 -21.26 8.14 -3.59
N LEU A 40 -20.93 6.90 -3.24
CA LEU A 40 -21.11 5.73 -4.10
C LEU A 40 -22.50 5.11 -3.95
N GLN A 41 -23.00 4.59 -5.06
CA GLN A 41 -24.23 3.80 -5.15
C GLN A 41 -24.00 2.60 -6.08
N ASP A 42 -24.75 1.52 -5.86
CA ASP A 42 -24.85 0.35 -6.73
C ASP A 42 -23.49 -0.27 -7.10
N VAL A 43 -22.58 -0.36 -6.12
CA VAL A 43 -21.24 -0.95 -6.35
C VAL A 43 -21.38 -2.45 -6.60
N SER A 44 -20.88 -2.91 -7.75
CA SER A 44 -20.94 -4.31 -8.15
C SER A 44 -19.84 -4.68 -9.15
N LEU A 45 -19.45 -5.95 -9.14
CA LEU A 45 -18.60 -6.51 -10.18
C LEU A 45 -19.45 -6.95 -11.37
N GLY A 46 -19.06 -6.55 -12.57
CA GLY A 46 -19.72 -6.90 -13.81
C GLY A 46 -18.74 -7.21 -14.94
N SER A 47 -19.25 -7.74 -16.04
CA SER A 47 -18.45 -8.01 -17.25
C SER A 47 -19.01 -7.21 -18.42
N ILE A 48 -18.13 -6.54 -19.18
CA ILE A 48 -18.44 -5.84 -20.42
C ILE A 48 -17.50 -6.39 -21.50
N ALA A 49 -18.05 -6.95 -22.55
CA ALA A 49 -17.30 -7.56 -23.65
C ALA A 49 -16.24 -8.60 -23.16
N GLY A 50 -16.56 -9.36 -22.12
CA GLY A 50 -15.67 -10.39 -21.57
C GLY A 50 -14.54 -9.87 -20.68
N GLN A 51 -14.52 -8.56 -20.38
CA GLN A 51 -13.58 -7.96 -19.43
C GLN A 51 -14.28 -7.63 -18.11
N ASP A 52 -13.58 -7.80 -17.00
CA ASP A 52 -14.11 -7.51 -15.67
C ASP A 52 -14.00 -6.03 -15.33
N TYR A 53 -15.09 -5.48 -14.82
CA TYR A 53 -15.22 -4.09 -14.35
C TYR A 53 -15.84 -4.04 -12.95
N LEU A 54 -15.36 -3.10 -12.14
CA LEU A 54 -16.11 -2.61 -11.00
C LEU A 54 -17.04 -1.51 -11.48
N GLN A 55 -18.35 -1.74 -11.37
CA GLN A 55 -19.39 -0.80 -11.81
C GLN A 55 -20.01 -0.14 -10.59
N PHE A 56 -20.23 1.15 -10.65
CA PHE A 56 -20.84 1.93 -9.58
C PHE A 56 -21.40 3.25 -10.11
N ALA A 57 -22.19 3.92 -9.30
CA ALA A 57 -22.65 5.24 -9.60
C ALA A 57 -22.12 6.24 -8.56
N VAL A 58 -21.83 7.46 -9.01
CA VAL A 58 -21.40 8.58 -8.16
C VAL A 58 -22.52 9.62 -8.16
N GLN A 59 -22.88 10.15 -6.99
CA GLN A 59 -23.86 11.22 -6.90
C GLN A 59 -23.27 12.52 -7.48
N GLY A 60 -23.97 13.11 -8.41
CA GLY A 60 -23.55 14.32 -9.12
C GLY A 60 -22.53 14.09 -10.22
N PRO A 61 -21.91 15.17 -10.75
CA PRO A 61 -20.86 15.09 -11.74
C PRO A 61 -19.54 14.62 -11.11
N LEU A 62 -18.72 13.93 -11.90
CA LEU A 62 -17.36 13.60 -11.48
C LEU A 62 -16.52 14.86 -11.28
N THR A 63 -15.92 14.98 -10.10
CA THR A 63 -14.98 16.05 -9.78
C THR A 63 -13.54 15.62 -10.06
N GLY A 64 -12.61 16.58 -10.12
CA GLY A 64 -11.18 16.27 -10.21
C GLY A 64 -10.68 15.45 -9.02
N GLU A 65 -11.26 15.62 -7.82
CA GLU A 65 -10.94 14.80 -6.63
C GLU A 65 -11.38 13.34 -6.84
N HIS A 66 -12.61 13.12 -7.34
CA HIS A 66 -13.10 11.77 -7.66
C HIS A 66 -12.15 11.05 -8.63
N ILE A 67 -11.74 11.75 -9.70
CA ILE A 67 -10.85 11.17 -10.72
C ILE A 67 -9.47 10.84 -10.13
N ARG A 68 -8.90 11.73 -9.31
CA ARG A 68 -7.59 11.47 -8.66
C ARG A 68 -7.65 10.27 -7.71
N LEU A 69 -8.69 10.18 -6.88
CA LEU A 69 -8.86 9.06 -5.96
C LEU A 69 -9.01 7.73 -6.70
N LEU A 70 -9.82 7.69 -7.76
CA LEU A 70 -10.00 6.50 -8.60
C LEU A 70 -8.69 6.12 -9.33
N ALA A 71 -7.96 7.10 -9.87
CA ALA A 71 -6.69 6.87 -10.55
C ALA A 71 -5.58 6.36 -9.60
N GLY A 72 -5.67 6.68 -8.31
CA GLY A 72 -4.74 6.24 -7.27
C GLY A 72 -5.03 4.85 -6.70
N MET A 73 -6.10 4.16 -7.15
CA MET A 73 -6.44 2.82 -6.66
C MET A 73 -5.55 1.75 -7.31
N ALA A 74 -5.07 0.84 -6.50
CA ALA A 74 -4.19 -0.25 -6.93
C ALA A 74 -4.91 -1.31 -7.77
N MET A 75 -6.18 -1.56 -7.45
CA MET A 75 -6.97 -2.62 -8.07
C MET A 75 -7.71 -2.18 -9.33
N LEU A 76 -7.63 -0.90 -9.69
CA LEU A 76 -8.28 -0.33 -10.87
C LEU A 76 -7.26 0.03 -11.96
N GLY A 77 -7.67 -0.16 -13.21
CA GLY A 77 -6.94 0.26 -14.40
C GLY A 77 -7.63 1.44 -15.09
N GLY A 78 -8.17 1.23 -16.29
CA GLY A 78 -8.90 2.29 -17.02
C GLY A 78 -10.24 2.64 -16.37
N ILE A 79 -10.58 3.94 -16.35
CA ILE A 79 -11.83 4.46 -15.81
C ILE A 79 -12.69 4.98 -16.95
N PHE A 80 -13.95 4.59 -16.97
CA PHE A 80 -14.88 4.93 -18.02
C PHE A 80 -16.21 5.41 -17.45
N GLU A 81 -16.81 6.39 -18.08
CA GLU A 81 -18.22 6.68 -17.87
C GLU A 81 -19.05 5.68 -18.68
N LEU A 82 -20.06 5.10 -18.03
CA LEU A 82 -20.91 4.05 -18.57
C LEU A 82 -22.26 4.62 -18.99
N PHE A 83 -22.67 4.37 -20.24
CA PHE A 83 -23.95 4.75 -20.76
C PHE A 83 -24.74 3.52 -21.21
N ASP A 84 -26.02 3.48 -20.87
CA ASP A 84 -26.93 2.43 -21.35
C ASP A 84 -27.30 2.65 -22.82
N SER A 85 -27.32 3.91 -23.28
CA SER A 85 -27.51 4.31 -24.68
C SER A 85 -27.00 5.73 -24.91
N ILE A 86 -26.64 6.05 -26.14
CA ILE A 86 -26.35 7.41 -26.60
C ILE A 86 -27.11 7.65 -27.91
N GLY A 87 -28.14 8.51 -27.91
CA GLY A 87 -29.06 8.64 -29.01
C GLY A 87 -29.73 7.31 -29.32
N ASP A 88 -29.68 6.89 -30.60
CA ASP A 88 -30.26 5.62 -31.08
C ASP A 88 -29.31 4.40 -30.88
N VAL A 89 -28.12 4.60 -30.36
CA VAL A 89 -27.14 3.52 -30.15
C VAL A 89 -27.34 2.89 -28.78
N SER A 90 -27.69 1.61 -28.76
CA SER A 90 -27.82 0.84 -27.53
C SER A 90 -26.45 0.44 -26.97
N GLY A 91 -26.31 0.48 -25.64
CA GLY A 91 -25.08 0.14 -24.91
C GLY A 91 -25.01 -1.32 -24.44
N PRO A 92 -24.03 -1.61 -23.56
CA PRO A 92 -23.22 -0.65 -22.80
C PRO A 92 -22.20 0.13 -23.65
N LEU A 93 -22.12 1.45 -23.49
CA LEU A 93 -21.15 2.32 -24.15
C LEU A 93 -20.19 2.89 -23.11
N LEU A 94 -18.90 2.92 -23.43
CA LEU A 94 -17.84 3.37 -22.52
C LEU A 94 -17.17 4.63 -23.07
N ARG A 95 -17.21 5.74 -22.33
CA ARG A 95 -16.44 6.96 -22.60
C ARG A 95 -15.22 6.98 -21.68
N PRO A 96 -13.98 6.92 -22.21
CA PRO A 96 -12.78 7.01 -21.39
C PRO A 96 -12.75 8.31 -20.59
N ILE A 97 -12.38 8.19 -19.31
CA ILE A 97 -12.12 9.34 -18.44
C ILE A 97 -10.60 9.47 -18.35
N PRO A 98 -10.02 10.59 -18.81
CA PRO A 98 -8.60 10.84 -18.63
C PRO A 98 -8.28 10.90 -17.14
N ALA A 99 -7.64 9.86 -16.65
CA ALA A 99 -7.25 9.72 -15.25
C ALA A 99 -5.76 9.42 -15.21
N ALA A 100 -4.96 10.37 -14.75
CA ALA A 100 -3.53 10.19 -14.51
C ALA A 100 -3.26 10.31 -13.02
N CYS A 101 -2.60 9.32 -12.47
CA CYS A 101 -1.94 9.44 -11.17
C CYS A 101 -0.46 9.73 -11.47
N PRO A 102 0.01 10.99 -11.35
CA PRO A 102 1.41 11.30 -11.59
C PRO A 102 2.26 10.53 -10.58
N ALA A 103 3.19 9.74 -11.08
CA ALA A 103 4.13 9.02 -10.26
C ALA A 103 5.38 9.88 -10.03
N PHE A 104 5.85 9.94 -8.78
CA PHE A 104 7.08 10.67 -8.43
C PHE A 104 8.32 10.03 -9.07
N VAL A 105 8.42 8.71 -9.00
CA VAL A 105 9.37 7.91 -9.79
C VAL A 105 8.57 6.96 -10.67
N PRO A 106 9.13 6.46 -11.80
CA PRO A 106 8.41 5.54 -12.65
C PRO A 106 7.77 4.39 -11.86
N GLN A 107 6.50 4.10 -12.10
CA GLN A 107 5.73 3.09 -11.34
C GLN A 107 6.30 1.68 -11.46
N ASP A 108 7.17 1.44 -12.42
CA ASP A 108 7.86 0.16 -12.60
C ASP A 108 9.03 -0.04 -11.61
N MET A 109 9.41 0.96 -10.79
CA MET A 109 10.51 0.83 -9.83
C MET A 109 10.32 -0.39 -8.92
N ALA A 110 9.14 -0.54 -8.33
CA ALA A 110 8.81 -1.69 -7.51
C ALA A 110 8.77 -2.98 -8.35
N ALA A 111 8.29 -2.95 -9.60
CA ALA A 111 8.18 -4.11 -10.48
C ALA A 111 9.55 -4.58 -11.00
N THR A 112 10.46 -3.65 -11.28
CA THR A 112 11.81 -3.92 -11.81
C THR A 112 12.71 -4.60 -10.76
N ARG A 113 12.56 -4.25 -9.50
CA ARG A 113 13.30 -4.88 -8.41
C ARG A 113 12.88 -6.34 -8.25
N ARG A 114 13.83 -7.26 -8.42
CA ARG A 114 13.61 -8.72 -8.28
C ARG A 114 14.45 -9.28 -7.14
N TYR A 115 13.79 -9.99 -6.22
CA TYR A 115 14.42 -10.71 -5.11
C TYR A 115 13.53 -11.86 -4.65
N LYS A 116 14.11 -12.79 -3.88
CA LYS A 116 13.39 -13.95 -3.37
C LYS A 116 12.38 -13.52 -2.29
N GLY A 117 11.16 -13.99 -2.40
CA GLY A 117 10.10 -13.65 -1.44
C GLY A 117 9.44 -12.28 -1.68
N LYS A 118 9.69 -11.66 -2.84
CA LYS A 118 9.07 -10.39 -3.20
C LYS A 118 7.55 -10.47 -3.18
N THR A 119 6.93 -9.54 -2.47
CA THR A 119 5.48 -9.33 -2.50
C THR A 119 5.05 -8.68 -3.82
N ASN A 120 3.84 -9.00 -4.28
CA ASN A 120 3.26 -8.39 -5.47
C ASN A 120 3.10 -6.87 -5.27
N GLU A 121 3.59 -6.07 -6.21
CA GLU A 121 3.60 -4.59 -6.13
C GLU A 121 2.19 -3.98 -6.13
N THR A 122 1.24 -4.56 -6.87
CA THR A 122 -0.16 -4.11 -6.88
C THR A 122 -0.81 -4.35 -5.51
N PHE A 123 -0.54 -5.51 -4.90
CA PHE A 123 -1.01 -5.79 -3.54
C PHE A 123 -0.36 -4.87 -2.51
N THR A 124 0.91 -4.56 -2.65
CA THR A 124 1.60 -3.64 -1.74
C THR A 124 1.05 -2.21 -1.85
N HIS A 125 0.75 -1.75 -3.08
CA HIS A 125 0.08 -0.47 -3.29
C HIS A 125 -1.31 -0.46 -2.64
N PHE A 126 -2.10 -1.53 -2.81
CA PHE A 126 -3.38 -1.72 -2.12
C PHE A 126 -3.22 -1.61 -0.59
N LEU A 127 -2.20 -2.27 -0.02
CA LEU A 127 -1.95 -2.21 1.42
C LEU A 127 -1.64 -0.80 1.90
N CYS A 128 -0.88 -0.03 1.11
CA CYS A 128 -0.62 1.40 1.36
C CYS A 128 -1.94 2.20 1.35
N ASN A 129 -2.82 1.98 0.36
CA ASN A 129 -4.11 2.65 0.28
C ASN A 129 -5.01 2.29 1.47
N MET A 130 -5.04 1.02 1.89
CA MET A 130 -5.84 0.59 3.05
C MET A 130 -5.39 1.27 4.34
N ALA A 131 -4.07 1.41 4.57
CA ALA A 131 -3.53 2.18 5.68
C ALA A 131 -3.95 3.64 5.61
N LYS A 132 -3.76 4.27 4.45
CA LYS A 132 -4.07 5.68 4.21
C LYS A 132 -5.56 5.97 4.45
N TYR A 133 -6.44 5.17 3.87
CA TYR A 133 -7.90 5.38 3.98
C TYR A 133 -8.46 5.13 5.38
N ALA A 134 -7.79 4.32 6.19
CA ALA A 134 -8.14 4.12 7.59
C ALA A 134 -7.66 5.23 8.52
N SER A 135 -6.67 6.02 8.10
CA SER A 135 -6.08 7.11 8.87
C SER A 135 -6.87 8.41 8.75
N ASP A 136 -6.56 9.39 9.60
CA ASP A 136 -7.07 10.77 9.47
C ASP A 136 -6.52 11.49 8.23
N PHE A 137 -5.50 10.92 7.59
CA PHE A 137 -4.80 11.45 6.42
C PHE A 137 -5.32 10.90 5.10
N GLY A 138 -6.50 10.27 5.09
CA GLY A 138 -7.06 9.58 3.92
C GLY A 138 -7.22 10.45 2.67
N ARG A 139 -7.41 11.77 2.84
CA ARG A 139 -7.56 12.74 1.75
C ARG A 139 -6.28 13.50 1.40
N GLU A 140 -5.25 13.40 2.22
CA GLU A 140 -3.98 14.07 1.97
C GLU A 140 -3.29 13.54 0.70
N GLU A 141 -2.53 14.40 0.03
CA GLU A 141 -1.68 13.96 -1.07
C GLU A 141 -0.52 13.10 -0.52
N TRP A 142 -0.10 12.10 -1.28
CA TRP A 142 1.01 11.22 -0.86
C TRP A 142 2.29 11.99 -0.53
N ALA A 143 2.49 13.12 -1.20
CA ALA A 143 3.64 14.01 -0.99
C ALA A 143 3.72 14.60 0.42
N ALA A 144 2.63 14.61 1.17
CA ALA A 144 2.58 15.05 2.56
C ALA A 144 2.75 13.91 3.57
N LEU A 145 2.90 12.66 3.10
CA LEU A 145 2.90 11.49 3.96
C LEU A 145 4.29 10.87 4.14
N ASP A 146 4.56 10.45 5.35
CA ASP A 146 5.70 9.61 5.74
C ASP A 146 5.22 8.17 5.93
N VAL A 147 5.83 7.22 5.21
CA VAL A 147 5.49 5.80 5.25
C VAL A 147 6.68 4.99 5.76
N VAL A 148 6.44 4.12 6.73
CA VAL A 148 7.46 3.23 7.29
C VAL A 148 7.10 1.77 7.06
N ASP A 149 8.08 0.99 6.60
CA ASP A 149 8.03 -0.48 6.61
C ASP A 149 9.12 -1.02 7.56
N PRO A 150 8.75 -1.45 8.77
CA PRO A 150 9.74 -1.91 9.75
C PRO A 150 10.28 -3.32 9.48
N LEU A 151 9.79 -4.02 8.45
CA LEU A 151 10.23 -5.35 8.01
C LEU A 151 10.36 -5.35 6.47
N CYS A 152 11.12 -4.38 5.94
CA CYS A 152 11.03 -3.98 4.53
C CYS A 152 11.62 -4.97 3.53
N GLY A 153 12.43 -5.96 3.98
CA GLY A 153 13.09 -6.90 3.09
C GLY A 153 13.77 -6.19 1.91
N GLY A 154 13.47 -6.62 0.69
CA GLY A 154 13.99 -6.00 -0.54
C GLY A 154 13.29 -4.71 -0.97
N GLY A 155 12.42 -4.09 -0.15
CA GLY A 155 11.93 -2.72 -0.31
C GLY A 155 10.68 -2.53 -1.17
N THR A 156 9.87 -3.54 -1.45
CA THR A 156 8.68 -3.38 -2.32
C THR A 156 7.72 -2.31 -1.79
N THR A 157 7.45 -2.28 -0.47
CA THR A 157 6.60 -1.27 0.17
C THR A 157 7.18 0.13 -0.02
N LEU A 158 8.49 0.28 0.19
CA LEU A 158 9.16 1.57 0.06
C LEU A 158 9.06 2.11 -1.37
N PHE A 159 9.31 1.25 -2.36
CA PHE A 159 9.23 1.66 -3.77
C PHE A 159 7.82 1.96 -4.22
N SER A 160 6.83 1.21 -3.72
CA SER A 160 5.42 1.49 -4.00
C SER A 160 4.99 2.85 -3.43
N ALA A 161 5.29 3.12 -2.16
CA ALA A 161 4.94 4.38 -1.51
C ALA A 161 5.74 5.57 -2.09
N LEU A 162 7.03 5.38 -2.42
CA LEU A 162 7.86 6.40 -3.06
C LEU A 162 7.34 6.75 -4.46
N SER A 163 6.88 5.76 -5.24
CA SER A 163 6.28 6.02 -6.56
C SER A 163 5.00 6.83 -6.47
N LEU A 164 4.25 6.68 -5.39
CA LEU A 164 3.08 7.51 -5.08
C LEU A 164 3.46 8.93 -4.63
N GLY A 165 4.70 9.16 -4.24
CA GLY A 165 5.23 10.46 -3.83
C GLY A 165 5.47 10.63 -2.32
N ALA A 166 5.32 9.58 -1.52
CA ALA A 166 5.60 9.65 -0.08
C ALA A 166 7.09 9.68 0.25
N ASP A 167 7.45 10.25 1.38
CA ASP A 167 8.72 9.99 2.04
C ASP A 167 8.68 8.59 2.69
N VAL A 168 9.78 7.85 2.62
CA VAL A 168 9.76 6.44 3.03
C VAL A 168 10.95 6.08 3.93
N ALA A 169 10.71 5.18 4.90
CA ALA A 169 11.78 4.57 5.67
C ALA A 169 11.53 3.07 5.87
N GLY A 170 12.60 2.28 5.83
CA GLY A 170 12.54 0.84 6.01
C GLY A 170 13.63 0.31 6.92
N ILE A 171 13.29 -0.75 7.66
CA ILE A 171 14.22 -1.50 8.51
C ILE A 171 14.15 -2.97 8.10
N ASP A 172 15.29 -3.61 8.07
CA ASP A 172 15.37 -5.07 8.02
C ASP A 172 16.66 -5.55 8.70
N VAL A 173 16.62 -6.77 9.24
CA VAL A 173 17.79 -7.43 9.84
C VAL A 173 18.66 -8.11 8.80
N ASP A 174 18.12 -8.39 7.61
CA ASP A 174 18.86 -9.03 6.53
C ASP A 174 19.79 -8.02 5.84
N ARG A 175 21.07 -8.23 6.04
CA ARG A 175 22.11 -7.38 5.47
C ARG A 175 22.10 -7.39 3.96
N THR A 176 21.87 -8.55 3.36
CA THR A 176 21.87 -8.72 1.90
C THR A 176 20.73 -7.95 1.27
N ASP A 177 19.53 -8.00 1.88
CA ASP A 177 18.36 -7.28 1.42
C ASP A 177 18.59 -5.77 1.49
N ILE A 178 19.05 -5.25 2.64
CA ILE A 178 19.28 -3.81 2.81
C ILE A 178 20.40 -3.29 1.89
N GLU A 179 21.57 -3.92 1.86
CA GLU A 179 22.70 -3.46 1.02
C GLU A 179 22.36 -3.54 -0.48
N SER A 180 21.68 -4.61 -0.90
CA SER A 180 21.25 -4.72 -2.31
C SER A 180 20.13 -3.73 -2.66
N THR A 181 19.25 -3.39 -1.71
CA THR A 181 18.22 -2.37 -1.90
C THR A 181 18.85 -0.98 -2.04
N ALA A 182 19.84 -0.63 -1.21
CA ALA A 182 20.58 0.62 -1.32
C ALA A 182 21.30 0.74 -2.67
N THR A 183 21.92 -0.36 -3.11
CA THR A 183 22.57 -0.43 -4.44
C THR A 183 21.56 -0.24 -5.56
N PHE A 184 20.42 -0.92 -5.48
CA PHE A 184 19.35 -0.81 -6.48
C PHE A 184 18.84 0.62 -6.62
N ILE A 185 18.56 1.33 -5.51
CA ILE A 185 18.11 2.74 -5.55
C ILE A 185 19.12 3.58 -6.33
N THR A 186 20.40 3.42 -6.02
CA THR A 186 21.48 4.19 -6.67
C THR A 186 21.56 3.91 -8.17
N GLN A 187 21.48 2.64 -8.55
CA GLN A 187 21.53 2.22 -9.97
C GLN A 187 20.28 2.68 -10.73
N TYR A 188 19.10 2.44 -10.17
CA TYR A 188 17.82 2.82 -10.78
C TYR A 188 17.74 4.33 -11.03
N CYS A 189 18.08 5.16 -10.04
CA CYS A 189 18.10 6.61 -10.20
C CYS A 189 19.08 7.05 -11.30
N ARG A 190 20.27 6.45 -11.36
CA ARG A 190 21.26 6.75 -12.40
C ARG A 190 20.74 6.38 -13.79
N GLU A 191 20.18 5.18 -13.96
CA GLU A 191 19.67 4.69 -15.25
C GLU A 191 18.48 5.51 -15.76
N ASN A 192 17.62 5.95 -14.86
CA ASN A 192 16.47 6.78 -15.17
C ASN A 192 16.75 8.29 -15.11
N ARG A 193 18.02 8.71 -14.91
CA ARG A 193 18.42 10.12 -14.83
C ARG A 193 17.70 10.91 -13.76
N ILE A 194 17.34 10.25 -12.65
CA ILE A 194 16.70 10.88 -11.48
C ILE A 194 17.80 11.43 -10.58
N PRO A 195 17.80 12.72 -10.24
CA PRO A 195 18.77 13.29 -9.32
C PRO A 195 18.75 12.56 -7.96
N LEU A 196 19.93 12.26 -7.45
CA LEU A 196 20.08 11.50 -6.21
C LEU A 196 21.24 12.07 -5.39
N ALA A 197 20.97 12.40 -4.13
CA ALA A 197 21.99 12.57 -3.10
C ALA A 197 21.89 11.40 -2.12
N SER A 198 23.01 10.84 -1.71
CA SER A 198 23.03 9.71 -0.78
C SER A 198 24.12 9.86 0.26
N LYS A 199 23.85 9.35 1.49
CA LYS A 199 24.79 9.32 2.60
C LYS A 199 24.64 8.00 3.35
N GLU A 200 25.72 7.33 3.67
CA GLU A 200 25.76 6.21 4.59
C GLU A 200 26.24 6.67 5.97
N GLU A 201 25.59 6.18 7.02
CA GLU A 201 25.91 6.49 8.41
C GLU A 201 26.01 5.23 9.27
N ARG A 202 26.96 5.24 10.20
CA ARG A 202 27.08 4.19 11.22
C ARG A 202 26.51 4.71 12.54
N LEU A 203 25.47 4.07 13.01
CA LEU A 203 24.84 4.33 14.30
C LEU A 203 25.55 3.53 15.40
N ARG A 204 26.77 3.95 15.76
CA ARG A 204 27.68 3.17 16.64
C ARG A 204 27.04 2.75 17.96
N LYS A 205 26.25 3.64 18.61
CA LYS A 205 25.55 3.35 19.88
C LYS A 205 24.46 2.29 19.73
N LEU A 206 23.90 2.14 18.52
CA LEU A 206 22.82 1.21 18.21
C LEU A 206 23.34 -0.06 17.52
N GLY A 207 24.61 -0.11 17.14
CA GLY A 207 25.19 -1.21 16.38
C GLY A 207 24.60 -1.34 14.97
N ALA A 208 24.02 -0.27 14.41
CA ALA A 208 23.28 -0.28 13.16
C ALA A 208 23.98 0.56 12.08
N ARG A 209 23.56 0.34 10.83
CA ARG A 209 23.95 1.17 9.66
C ARG A 209 22.70 1.67 8.99
N ARG A 210 22.77 2.91 8.46
CA ARG A 210 21.66 3.47 7.68
C ARG A 210 22.16 4.17 6.43
N TRP A 211 21.30 4.17 5.42
CA TRP A 211 21.47 4.89 4.16
C TRP A 211 20.37 5.91 4.03
N LEU A 212 20.76 7.14 3.75
CA LEU A 212 19.86 8.28 3.56
C LEU A 212 19.93 8.66 2.09
N PHE A 213 18.77 8.72 1.43
CA PHE A 213 18.65 9.14 0.05
C PHE A 213 17.72 10.35 -0.03
N GLN A 214 18.13 11.34 -0.83
CA GLN A 214 17.30 12.44 -1.30
C GLN A 214 17.15 12.27 -2.81
N ILE A 215 15.93 12.02 -3.24
CA ILE A 215 15.57 11.62 -4.62
C ILE A 215 14.77 12.75 -5.24
N GLY A 216 15.14 13.18 -6.46
CA GLY A 216 14.51 14.30 -7.16
C GLY A 216 15.31 15.58 -7.08
N LYS A 217 14.86 16.65 -7.76
CA LYS A 217 15.50 17.96 -7.82
C LYS A 217 14.64 19.06 -7.22
N ASP A 218 13.51 19.32 -7.84
CA ASP A 218 12.61 20.42 -7.44
C ASP A 218 11.58 19.92 -6.42
N ASP A 219 11.12 18.71 -6.57
CA ASP A 219 10.34 17.95 -5.60
C ASP A 219 11.23 16.80 -5.10
N VAL A 220 11.68 16.89 -3.85
CA VAL A 220 12.63 15.94 -3.27
C VAL A 220 11.92 15.03 -2.27
N ARG A 221 12.09 13.70 -2.45
CA ARG A 221 11.61 12.70 -1.51
C ARG A 221 12.76 12.06 -0.75
N ARG A 222 12.50 11.76 0.51
CA ARG A 222 13.45 11.08 1.39
C ARG A 222 13.21 9.58 1.36
N CYS A 223 14.29 8.81 1.26
CA CYS A 223 14.24 7.38 1.49
C CYS A 223 15.35 7.03 2.51
N MET A 224 14.96 6.39 3.61
CA MET A 224 15.89 5.93 4.64
C MET A 224 15.84 4.41 4.73
N LEU A 225 16.99 3.75 4.61
CA LEU A 225 17.13 2.32 4.85
C LEU A 225 17.97 2.09 6.09
N VAL A 226 17.58 1.15 6.94
CA VAL A 226 18.31 0.83 8.16
C VAL A 226 18.50 -0.69 8.28
N LEU A 227 19.75 -1.10 8.45
CA LEU A 227 20.10 -2.45 8.87
C LEU A 227 19.98 -2.53 10.38
N GLY A 228 18.95 -3.20 10.89
CA GLY A 228 18.67 -3.26 12.32
C GLY A 228 17.43 -4.08 12.67
N ASP A 229 17.13 -4.15 13.94
CA ASP A 229 16.00 -4.88 14.50
C ASP A 229 14.73 -4.01 14.55
N ALA A 230 13.63 -4.53 14.00
CA ALA A 230 12.32 -3.86 13.95
C ALA A 230 11.74 -3.51 15.34
N GLY A 231 12.10 -4.24 16.38
CA GLY A 231 11.74 -3.92 17.76
C GLY A 231 12.35 -2.61 18.26
N ARG A 232 13.41 -2.13 17.59
CA ARG A 232 14.09 -0.86 17.88
C ARG A 232 13.77 0.25 16.89
N ALA A 233 12.69 0.11 16.12
CA ALA A 233 12.31 1.06 15.08
C ALA A 233 12.27 2.53 15.55
N PRO A 234 11.72 2.90 16.74
CA PRO A 234 11.70 4.28 17.18
C PRO A 234 13.10 4.91 17.31
N GLU A 235 14.08 4.13 17.77
CA GLU A 235 15.47 4.58 17.92
C GLU A 235 16.22 4.64 16.59
N LEU A 236 16.02 3.61 15.75
CA LEU A 236 16.70 3.43 14.48
C LEU A 236 16.27 4.46 13.44
N LEU A 237 15.01 4.87 13.46
CA LEU A 237 14.43 5.86 12.56
C LEU A 237 14.48 7.28 13.14
N ALA A 238 15.19 7.49 14.24
CA ALA A 238 15.39 8.83 14.78
C ALA A 238 15.93 9.79 13.69
N GLY A 239 15.22 10.92 13.48
CA GLY A 239 15.53 11.90 12.42
C GLY A 239 14.75 11.72 11.12
N PHE A 240 13.98 10.63 10.96
CA PHE A 240 13.00 10.51 9.86
C PHE A 240 11.73 11.31 10.16
N GLY A 241 11.33 11.36 11.41
CA GLY A 241 10.07 11.93 11.88
C GLY A 241 9.11 10.85 12.37
N ARG A 242 7.93 11.27 12.80
CA ARG A 242 6.85 10.37 13.16
C ARG A 242 6.05 10.04 11.91
N PRO A 243 5.96 8.76 11.48
CA PRO A 243 5.26 8.42 10.26
C PRO A 243 3.75 8.60 10.41
N HIS A 244 3.11 8.89 9.29
CA HIS A 244 1.67 8.88 9.11
C HIS A 244 1.15 7.45 8.98
N LEU A 245 1.93 6.59 8.30
CA LEU A 245 1.55 5.23 8.00
C LEU A 245 2.69 4.25 8.29
N ILE A 246 2.32 3.09 8.86
CA ILE A 246 3.17 1.90 8.90
C ILE A 246 2.53 0.86 7.99
N VAL A 247 3.29 0.36 7.03
CA VAL A 247 2.80 -0.63 6.06
C VAL A 247 3.83 -1.74 5.92
N THR A 248 3.44 -2.98 6.18
CA THR A 248 4.38 -4.10 6.12
C THR A 248 3.72 -5.41 5.71
N ASP A 249 4.47 -6.27 5.03
CA ASP A 249 4.09 -7.65 4.74
C ASP A 249 4.86 -8.55 5.70
N LEU A 250 4.15 -9.18 6.65
CA LEU A 250 4.80 -9.93 7.73
C LEU A 250 5.47 -11.21 7.20
N PRO A 251 6.60 -11.63 7.80
CA PRO A 251 7.33 -12.81 7.34
C PRO A 251 6.51 -14.09 7.49
N TYR A 252 6.50 -14.92 6.45
CA TYR A 252 5.65 -16.13 6.36
C TYR A 252 6.26 -17.38 7.01
N GLY A 253 7.20 -17.23 7.93
CA GLY A 253 7.70 -18.30 8.80
C GLY A 253 8.61 -19.37 8.16
N ILE A 254 8.90 -19.27 6.86
CA ILE A 254 9.85 -20.20 6.21
C ILE A 254 11.29 -19.69 6.33
N GLN A 255 11.49 -18.40 6.56
CA GLN A 255 12.80 -17.75 6.59
C GLN A 255 13.23 -17.24 7.97
N HIS A 256 12.33 -17.21 8.96
CA HIS A 256 12.61 -16.70 10.30
C HIS A 256 12.21 -17.72 11.39
N SER A 257 13.11 -17.96 12.32
CA SER A 257 12.95 -18.94 13.42
C SER A 257 12.07 -18.46 14.58
N ALA A 258 11.74 -17.17 14.65
CA ALA A 258 10.89 -16.64 15.71
C ALA A 258 9.40 -16.80 15.40
N PRO A 259 8.57 -17.21 16.38
CA PRO A 259 7.12 -17.19 16.20
C PRO A 259 6.64 -15.76 15.91
N LEU A 260 5.79 -15.61 14.90
CA LEU A 260 5.22 -14.30 14.50
C LEU A 260 4.59 -13.55 15.67
N GLN A 261 3.97 -14.25 16.59
CA GLN A 261 3.36 -13.67 17.80
C GLN A 261 4.38 -13.00 18.72
N GLY A 262 5.58 -13.60 18.88
CA GLY A 262 6.66 -13.01 19.67
C GLY A 262 7.17 -11.73 19.00
N LEU A 263 7.47 -11.80 17.70
CA LEU A 263 7.91 -10.63 16.93
C LEU A 263 6.94 -9.44 17.05
N LEU A 264 5.64 -9.70 16.85
CA LEU A 264 4.64 -8.64 16.94
C LEU A 264 4.43 -8.15 18.36
N GLY A 265 4.51 -9.05 19.37
CA GLY A 265 4.42 -8.68 20.78
C GLY A 265 5.52 -7.69 21.19
N ASP A 266 6.74 -7.89 20.67
CA ASP A 266 7.90 -7.04 20.95
C ASP A 266 7.87 -5.72 20.14
N CYS A 267 7.37 -5.76 18.91
CA CYS A 267 7.45 -4.62 17.99
C CYS A 267 6.26 -3.65 18.07
N LEU A 268 5.04 -4.17 18.18
CA LEU A 268 3.80 -3.35 18.06
C LEU A 268 3.74 -2.16 19.04
N PRO A 269 4.16 -2.27 20.32
CA PRO A 269 4.15 -1.12 21.22
C PRO A 269 5.02 0.03 20.71
N GLY A 270 6.26 -0.26 20.27
CA GLY A 270 7.17 0.73 19.73
C GLY A 270 6.67 1.32 18.40
N TRP A 271 6.06 0.49 17.54
CA TRP A 271 5.46 0.98 16.30
C TRP A 271 4.27 1.90 16.55
N ALA A 272 3.45 1.59 17.56
CA ALA A 272 2.34 2.47 17.95
C ALA A 272 2.84 3.82 18.47
N GLU A 273 3.91 3.83 19.26
CA GLU A 273 4.49 5.07 19.80
C GLU A 273 5.05 5.96 18.69
N MET A 274 5.68 5.39 17.67
CA MET A 274 6.27 6.20 16.60
C MET A 274 5.25 6.75 15.60
N LEU A 275 4.07 6.14 15.41
CA LEU A 275 3.01 6.69 14.55
C LEU A 275 2.55 8.08 15.04
N LEU A 276 2.13 8.93 14.13
CA LEU A 276 1.35 10.13 14.47
C LEU A 276 -0.03 9.73 15.06
N PRO A 277 -0.61 10.53 15.99
CA PRO A 277 -2.02 10.40 16.33
C PRO A 277 -2.87 10.48 15.06
N GLY A 278 -3.87 9.61 14.94
CA GLY A 278 -4.66 9.49 13.72
C GLY A 278 -3.98 8.74 12.57
N GLY A 279 -2.71 8.39 12.71
CA GLY A 279 -1.99 7.53 11.76
C GLY A 279 -2.47 6.08 11.82
N ALA A 280 -2.13 5.29 10.81
CA ALA A 280 -2.57 3.90 10.75
C ALA A 280 -1.43 2.93 10.42
N ILE A 281 -1.59 1.70 10.91
CA ILE A 281 -0.80 0.55 10.52
C ILE A 281 -1.66 -0.40 9.68
N ALA A 282 -1.13 -0.87 8.56
CA ALA A 282 -1.70 -1.98 7.80
C ALA A 282 -0.63 -3.03 7.56
N PHE A 283 -0.96 -4.28 7.84
CA PHE A 283 -0.06 -5.38 7.55
C PHE A 283 -0.80 -6.61 7.04
N SER A 284 -0.10 -7.41 6.24
CA SER A 284 -0.60 -8.67 5.74
C SER A 284 0.15 -9.85 6.36
N TRP A 285 -0.54 -11.01 6.44
CA TRP A 285 0.04 -12.25 6.96
C TRP A 285 -0.62 -13.49 6.37
N ASP A 286 0.00 -14.65 6.56
CA ASP A 286 -0.59 -15.96 6.25
C ASP A 286 -1.63 -16.36 7.30
N SER A 287 -2.90 -16.14 7.00
CA SER A 287 -4.01 -16.43 7.91
C SER A 287 -4.32 -17.92 8.10
N THR A 288 -3.65 -18.79 7.36
CA THR A 288 -3.72 -20.24 7.61
C THR A 288 -2.87 -20.66 8.82
N ARG A 289 -1.89 -19.83 9.19
CA ARG A 289 -1.00 -20.10 10.35
C ARG A 289 -1.47 -19.40 11.62
N LEU A 290 -1.95 -18.18 11.49
CA LEU A 290 -2.53 -17.40 12.59
C LEU A 290 -3.87 -16.83 12.13
N GLY A 291 -4.98 -17.31 12.71
CA GLY A 291 -6.31 -16.85 12.36
C GLY A 291 -6.53 -15.37 12.71
N ARG A 292 -7.50 -14.72 12.03
CA ARG A 292 -7.81 -13.29 12.20
C ARG A 292 -8.11 -12.92 13.66
N GLU A 293 -8.92 -13.70 14.37
CA GLU A 293 -9.25 -13.46 15.78
C GLU A 293 -8.02 -13.41 16.67
N ALA A 294 -7.09 -14.38 16.48
CA ALA A 294 -5.85 -14.42 17.25
C ALA A 294 -4.94 -13.22 16.92
N MET A 295 -4.90 -12.78 15.64
CA MET A 295 -4.17 -11.58 15.24
C MET A 295 -4.80 -10.32 15.86
N MET A 296 -6.11 -10.19 15.82
CA MET A 296 -6.83 -9.08 16.45
C MET A 296 -6.60 -9.04 17.98
N ALA A 297 -6.62 -10.19 18.64
CA ALA A 297 -6.32 -10.27 20.07
C ALA A 297 -4.88 -9.85 20.40
N LEU A 298 -3.93 -10.12 19.50
CA LEU A 298 -2.54 -9.69 19.65
C LEU A 298 -2.40 -8.17 19.51
N VAL A 299 -2.95 -7.58 18.45
CA VAL A 299 -2.91 -6.13 18.20
C VAL A 299 -3.69 -5.36 19.26
N GLY A 300 -4.81 -5.89 19.72
CA GLY A 300 -5.66 -5.32 20.77
C GLY A 300 -4.99 -5.21 22.15
N LYS A 301 -3.84 -5.86 22.37
CA LYS A 301 -3.04 -5.65 23.59
C LYS A 301 -2.38 -4.27 23.63
N VAL A 302 -2.22 -3.61 22.50
CA VAL A 302 -1.67 -2.27 22.40
C VAL A 302 -2.83 -1.25 22.53
N ALA A 303 -3.03 -0.70 23.71
CA ALA A 303 -4.18 0.13 24.06
C ALA A 303 -4.35 1.40 23.19
N THR A 304 -3.27 1.86 22.58
CA THR A 304 -3.30 3.03 21.68
C THR A 304 -3.78 2.70 20.27
N PHE A 305 -3.89 1.42 19.90
CA PHE A 305 -4.47 1.00 18.64
C PHE A 305 -5.98 0.81 18.76
N GLU A 306 -6.69 1.27 17.75
CA GLU A 306 -8.08 0.95 17.44
C GLU A 306 -8.10 0.10 16.17
N ILE A 307 -8.47 -1.18 16.31
CA ILE A 307 -8.57 -2.08 15.18
C ILE A 307 -9.76 -1.67 14.32
N VAL A 308 -9.51 -1.49 13.01
CA VAL A 308 -10.56 -1.20 12.04
C VAL A 308 -11.12 -2.53 11.53
N ASP A 309 -12.14 -3.05 12.24
CA ASP A 309 -12.79 -4.34 11.90
C ASP A 309 -14.27 -4.12 11.56
N ARG A 310 -14.51 -3.30 10.57
CA ARG A 310 -15.82 -3.00 9.97
C ARG A 310 -15.74 -3.11 8.46
N PRO A 311 -16.83 -3.34 7.73
CA PRO A 311 -16.79 -3.31 6.27
C PRO A 311 -16.15 -2.01 5.73
N PRO A 312 -15.27 -2.10 4.73
CA PRO A 312 -14.81 -3.31 4.04
C PRO A 312 -13.58 -4.01 4.68
N TYR A 313 -13.05 -3.48 5.78
CA TYR A 313 -11.77 -3.94 6.40
C TYR A 313 -11.85 -5.35 7.02
N ASP A 314 -13.05 -5.83 7.31
CA ASP A 314 -13.32 -7.18 7.80
C ASP A 314 -13.24 -8.28 6.72
N ARG A 315 -13.11 -7.90 5.43
CA ARG A 315 -13.23 -8.80 4.26
C ARG A 315 -12.02 -8.75 3.32
N LEU A 316 -10.82 -8.54 3.83
CA LEU A 316 -9.61 -8.37 3.03
C LEU A 316 -8.85 -9.69 2.79
N ALA A 317 -9.35 -10.80 3.31
CA ALA A 317 -8.75 -12.11 3.11
C ALA A 317 -8.92 -12.58 1.65
N HIS A 318 -7.80 -12.96 1.01
CA HIS A 318 -7.78 -13.43 -0.38
C HIS A 318 -6.86 -14.65 -0.56
N ARG A 319 -7.02 -15.34 -1.68
CA ARG A 319 -6.18 -16.49 -2.01
C ARG A 319 -4.91 -16.03 -2.72
N VAL A 320 -3.79 -16.68 -2.36
CA VAL A 320 -2.50 -16.52 -3.05
C VAL A 320 -1.99 -17.92 -3.36
N ASP A 321 -1.80 -18.25 -4.65
CA ASP A 321 -1.35 -19.58 -5.08
C ASP A 321 0.10 -19.87 -4.70
N ARG A 322 0.40 -21.15 -4.42
CA ARG A 322 1.69 -21.83 -4.24
C ARG A 322 2.40 -21.67 -2.90
N VAL A 323 2.55 -20.48 -2.32
CA VAL A 323 3.34 -20.28 -1.09
C VAL A 323 2.42 -19.97 0.10
N ILE A 324 1.42 -19.16 -0.11
CA ILE A 324 0.43 -18.74 0.89
C ILE A 324 -0.94 -19.12 0.37
N LYS A 325 -1.63 -20.01 1.07
CA LYS A 325 -2.99 -20.42 0.66
C LYS A 325 -4.02 -19.32 0.86
N ARG A 326 -3.88 -18.55 1.95
CA ARG A 326 -4.79 -17.45 2.28
C ARG A 326 -4.01 -16.35 2.99
N ARG A 327 -3.98 -15.18 2.38
CA ARG A 327 -3.45 -13.96 2.97
C ARG A 327 -4.61 -13.14 3.52
N ASP A 328 -4.43 -12.56 4.70
CA ASP A 328 -5.37 -11.59 5.26
C ASP A 328 -4.66 -10.27 5.54
N VAL A 329 -5.41 -9.21 5.75
CA VAL A 329 -4.93 -7.86 6.04
C VAL A 329 -5.63 -7.36 7.30
N LEU A 330 -4.86 -6.84 8.23
CA LEU A 330 -5.38 -6.13 9.40
C LEU A 330 -4.93 -4.67 9.33
N VAL A 331 -5.86 -3.81 9.68
CA VAL A 331 -5.63 -2.37 9.78
C VAL A 331 -5.98 -1.91 11.18
N ALA A 332 -5.11 -1.12 11.80
CA ALA A 332 -5.40 -0.46 13.07
C ALA A 332 -4.97 1.01 12.99
N ARG A 333 -5.76 1.87 13.63
CA ARG A 333 -5.52 3.30 13.70
C ARG A 333 -4.94 3.64 15.08
N ARG A 334 -4.01 4.58 15.15
CA ARG A 334 -3.56 5.14 16.41
C ARG A 334 -4.56 6.20 16.89
N ARG A 335 -5.06 6.04 18.12
CA ARG A 335 -5.85 7.03 18.84
C ARG A 335 -5.05 8.27 19.18
#